data_b30962b95e8252a58d3c0dc40e1c1e3e
#
_entry.id   b30962b95e8252a58d3c0dc40e1c1e3e
#
_cell.length_a   1.000
_cell.length_b   1.000
_cell.length_c   1.000
_cell.angle_alpha   90.00
_cell.angle_beta   90.00
_cell.angle_gamma   90.00
#
_symmetry.space_group_name_H-M   'P 1'
#
loop_
_entity.id
_entity.type
_entity.pdbx_description
1 polymer ?
#
loop_
_entity_poly.entity_id
_entity_poly.type
_entity_poly.pdbx_seq_one_letter_code
_entity_poly.pdbx_strand_id
1 'polypeptide(L)'
;MDLLFETVSESKLGPRWQQLFETLWPAYRKWFLSDGIEARQTYFAGLRAFRKHMPELVPTYEAACELAGGGDLEARFLSFYCPPAYLSGCSQAVWPGAEPMLVRNYDYAPALCDGLILHSKWNDRRVLGMSDGLLGLVDGVNDRGLAISLTFGGRTIVGDGFGVPIILRYIMEFCDTVSDAVEALKKVPCHMAYNVTVVDKTGKYATVYLSPDRKALVTDQRV
;
A
#
# COMPACT_ATOMS: atom_id res chain seq x y z
N MET A 1 10.77 23.38 -7.63
CA MET A 1 11.57 22.23 -7.18
C MET A 1 11.15 21.08 -8.07
N ASP A 2 12.06 20.55 -8.85
CA ASP A 2 11.77 19.42 -9.74
C ASP A 2 11.86 18.14 -8.92
N LEU A 3 10.81 17.33 -8.93
CA LEU A 3 10.80 15.99 -8.38
C LEU A 3 11.23 15.01 -9.47
N LEU A 4 12.27 14.25 -9.19
CA LEU A 4 12.69 13.16 -10.05
C LEU A 4 11.96 11.90 -9.64
N PHE A 5 11.28 11.26 -10.60
CA PHE A 5 10.73 9.93 -10.42
C PHE A 5 11.64 8.90 -11.09
N GLU A 6 11.99 7.89 -10.32
CA GLU A 6 12.73 6.74 -10.85
C GLU A 6 11.75 5.62 -11.19
N THR A 7 11.92 5.01 -12.37
CA THR A 7 11.16 3.82 -12.76
C THR A 7 12.01 2.59 -12.53
N VAL A 8 11.53 1.70 -11.68
CA VAL A 8 12.17 0.43 -11.36
C VAL A 8 11.32 -0.72 -11.89
N SER A 9 11.94 -1.62 -12.67
CA SER A 9 11.28 -2.82 -13.18
C SER A 9 12.00 -4.06 -12.67
N GLU A 10 11.26 -4.93 -11.97
CA GLU A 10 11.79 -6.16 -11.42
C GLU A 10 10.74 -7.28 -11.41
N SER A 11 10.99 -8.35 -12.15
CA SER A 11 10.04 -9.46 -12.30
C SER A 11 9.95 -10.36 -11.08
N LYS A 12 10.97 -10.37 -10.23
CA LYS A 12 11.01 -11.05 -8.94
C LYS A 12 11.61 -10.09 -7.93
N LEU A 13 11.12 -10.11 -6.72
CA LEU A 13 11.73 -9.36 -5.63
C LEU A 13 13.20 -9.79 -5.48
N GLY A 14 14.14 -8.86 -5.60
CA GLY A 14 15.55 -9.19 -5.69
C GLY A 14 16.51 -8.00 -5.55
N PRO A 15 17.67 -8.02 -6.28
CA PRO A 15 18.77 -7.08 -6.03
C PRO A 15 18.42 -5.60 -6.23
N ARG A 16 17.51 -5.27 -7.16
CA ARG A 16 17.10 -3.87 -7.38
C ARG A 16 16.30 -3.35 -6.19
N TRP A 17 15.35 -4.15 -5.73
CA TRP A 17 14.59 -3.82 -4.54
C TRP A 17 15.51 -3.71 -3.32
N GLN A 18 16.48 -4.63 -3.17
CA GLN A 18 17.46 -4.57 -2.07
C GLN A 18 18.23 -3.25 -2.09
N GLN A 19 18.71 -2.81 -3.26
CA GLN A 19 19.42 -1.53 -3.40
C GLN A 19 18.53 -0.33 -3.00
N LEU A 20 17.25 -0.35 -3.37
CA LEU A 20 16.29 0.67 -2.95
C LEU A 20 16.11 0.64 -1.44
N PHE A 21 15.98 -0.55 -0.85
CA PHE A 21 15.89 -0.70 0.60
C PHE A 21 17.11 -0.10 1.29
N GLU A 22 18.31 -0.45 0.90
CA GLU A 22 19.56 0.07 1.48
C GLU A 22 19.65 1.59 1.37
N THR A 23 19.17 2.16 0.27
CA THR A 23 19.17 3.61 0.03
C THR A 23 18.16 4.35 0.92
N LEU A 24 16.94 3.85 1.04
CA LEU A 24 15.83 4.52 1.70
C LEU A 24 15.70 4.15 3.19
N TRP A 25 16.23 3.00 3.60
CA TRP A 25 16.12 2.50 4.97
C TRP A 25 16.57 3.49 6.05
N PRO A 26 17.68 4.23 5.94
CA PRO A 26 18.06 5.19 6.96
C PRO A 26 16.98 6.24 7.27
N ALA A 27 16.27 6.72 6.25
CA ALA A 27 15.16 7.66 6.41
C ALA A 27 13.94 6.99 7.01
N TYR A 28 13.55 5.83 6.49
CA TYR A 28 12.44 5.05 7.03
C TYR A 28 12.68 4.59 8.46
N ARG A 29 13.89 4.18 8.81
CA ARG A 29 14.25 3.80 10.17
C ARG A 29 14.05 4.96 11.15
N LYS A 30 14.46 6.17 10.77
CA LYS A 30 14.28 7.38 11.59
C LYS A 30 12.78 7.65 11.81
N TRP A 31 11.98 7.59 10.75
CA TRP A 31 10.53 7.76 10.85
C TRP A 31 9.89 6.64 11.67
N PHE A 32 10.22 5.38 11.39
CA PHE A 32 9.64 4.21 12.06
C PHE A 32 9.88 4.20 13.57
N LEU A 33 11.01 4.76 14.01
CA LEU A 33 11.39 4.88 15.42
C LEU A 33 11.04 6.24 16.05
N SER A 34 10.25 7.09 15.38
CA SER A 34 9.91 8.44 15.88
C SER A 34 9.26 8.44 17.26
N ASP A 35 8.45 7.40 17.57
CA ASP A 35 7.76 7.22 18.86
C ASP A 35 8.47 6.17 19.75
N GLY A 36 9.69 5.77 19.39
CA GLY A 36 10.44 4.71 20.06
C GLY A 36 10.08 3.30 19.62
N ILE A 37 10.97 2.35 19.90
CA ILE A 37 10.82 0.94 19.51
C ILE A 37 9.67 0.26 20.25
N GLU A 38 9.38 0.68 21.49
CA GLU A 38 8.31 0.13 22.33
C GLU A 38 6.92 0.41 21.76
N ALA A 39 6.78 1.45 20.94
CA ALA A 39 5.53 1.75 20.23
C ALA A 39 5.32 0.86 18.99
N ARG A 40 6.31 0.07 18.59
CA ARG A 40 6.27 -0.78 17.40
C ARG A 40 5.87 -2.21 17.75
N GLN A 41 4.96 -2.76 16.96
CA GLN A 41 4.56 -4.18 17.10
C GLN A 41 5.74 -5.11 16.85
N THR A 42 5.75 -6.28 17.51
CA THR A 42 6.80 -7.27 17.32
C THR A 42 6.72 -7.92 15.94
N TYR A 43 7.84 -8.49 15.48
CA TYR A 43 7.86 -9.34 14.27
C TYR A 43 6.75 -10.39 14.28
N PHE A 44 6.59 -11.12 15.39
CA PHE A 44 5.57 -12.17 15.50
C PHE A 44 4.14 -11.64 15.43
N ALA A 45 3.89 -10.42 15.92
CA ALA A 45 2.57 -9.80 15.81
C ALA A 45 2.26 -9.47 14.35
N GLY A 46 3.20 -8.86 13.62
CA GLY A 46 3.07 -8.55 12.19
C GLY A 46 2.87 -9.82 11.34
N LEU A 47 3.74 -10.83 11.51
CA LEU A 47 3.65 -12.10 10.78
C LEU A 47 2.33 -12.83 11.05
N ARG A 48 1.86 -12.85 12.28
CA ARG A 48 0.56 -13.44 12.64
C ARG A 48 -0.59 -12.68 11.96
N ALA A 49 -0.52 -11.36 11.91
CA ALA A 49 -1.50 -10.54 11.22
C ALA A 49 -1.50 -10.82 9.70
N PHE A 50 -0.34 -10.92 9.05
CA PHE A 50 -0.23 -11.33 7.66
C PHE A 50 -0.88 -12.69 7.40
N ARG A 51 -0.48 -13.72 8.17
CA ARG A 51 -1.03 -15.08 8.02
C ARG A 51 -2.54 -15.13 8.18
N LYS A 52 -3.10 -14.24 8.99
CA LYS A 52 -4.55 -14.16 9.22
C LYS A 52 -5.29 -13.42 8.11
N HIS A 53 -4.73 -12.32 7.58
CA HIS A 53 -5.47 -11.37 6.76
C HIS A 53 -5.00 -11.31 5.30
N MET A 54 -3.75 -11.60 5.03
CA MET A 54 -3.10 -11.55 3.70
C MET A 54 -2.09 -12.71 3.54
N PRO A 55 -2.52 -13.99 3.75
CA PRO A 55 -1.60 -15.13 3.76
C PRO A 55 -0.83 -15.30 2.46
N GLU A 56 -1.41 -14.92 1.32
CA GLU A 56 -0.77 -15.03 0.01
C GLU A 56 0.44 -14.09 -0.15
N LEU A 57 0.48 -12.98 0.62
CA LEU A 57 1.59 -12.04 0.60
C LEU A 57 2.77 -12.44 1.51
N VAL A 58 2.58 -13.45 2.37
CA VAL A 58 3.60 -13.91 3.33
C VAL A 58 4.92 -14.28 2.65
N PRO A 59 4.94 -15.06 1.55
CA PRO A 59 6.20 -15.40 0.88
C PRO A 59 6.98 -14.16 0.38
N THR A 60 6.28 -13.15 -0.15
CA THR A 60 6.90 -11.90 -0.59
C THR A 60 7.45 -11.11 0.60
N TYR A 61 6.71 -11.04 1.69
CA TYR A 61 7.16 -10.39 2.92
C TYR A 61 8.42 -11.07 3.49
N GLU A 62 8.44 -12.41 3.58
CA GLU A 62 9.59 -13.17 4.09
C GLU A 62 10.82 -12.98 3.19
N ALA A 63 10.65 -13.04 1.87
CA ALA A 63 11.74 -12.76 0.92
C ALA A 63 12.28 -11.32 1.06
N ALA A 64 11.41 -10.34 1.28
CA ALA A 64 11.83 -8.96 1.52
C ALA A 64 12.62 -8.83 2.83
N CYS A 65 12.21 -9.52 3.89
CA CYS A 65 12.95 -9.54 5.16
C CYS A 65 14.36 -10.13 4.97
N GLU A 66 14.51 -11.20 4.20
CA GLU A 66 15.83 -11.78 3.88
C GLU A 66 16.71 -10.80 3.12
N LEU A 67 16.18 -10.17 2.06
CA LEU A 67 16.90 -9.16 1.28
C LEU A 67 17.27 -7.91 2.11
N ALA A 68 16.46 -7.56 3.09
CA ALA A 68 16.74 -6.48 4.03
C ALA A 68 17.79 -6.83 5.10
N GLY A 69 18.39 -8.03 5.05
CA GLY A 69 19.42 -8.48 5.98
C GLY A 69 18.91 -9.29 7.17
N GLY A 70 17.62 -9.65 7.23
CA GLY A 70 17.05 -10.53 8.25
C GLY A 70 16.95 -9.93 9.66
N GLY A 71 17.08 -8.61 9.81
CA GLY A 71 17.00 -7.93 11.10
C GLY A 71 15.56 -7.83 11.63
N ASP A 72 15.41 -7.88 12.96
CA ASP A 72 14.09 -7.78 13.62
C ASP A 72 13.42 -6.42 13.33
N LEU A 73 14.17 -5.33 13.34
CA LEU A 73 13.65 -3.99 13.10
C LEU A 73 13.16 -3.82 11.65
N GLU A 74 13.94 -4.30 10.69
CA GLU A 74 13.63 -4.32 9.26
C GLU A 74 12.34 -5.12 9.01
N ALA A 75 12.23 -6.29 9.61
CA ALA A 75 11.05 -7.14 9.49
C ALA A 75 9.80 -6.51 10.12
N ARG A 76 9.92 -5.83 11.27
CA ARG A 76 8.81 -5.07 11.87
C ARG A 76 8.36 -3.94 10.94
N PHE A 77 9.29 -3.19 10.39
CA PHE A 77 8.99 -2.11 9.44
C PHE A 77 8.30 -2.66 8.18
N LEU A 78 8.88 -3.67 7.54
CA LEU A 78 8.36 -4.26 6.31
C LEU A 78 6.97 -4.89 6.47
N SER A 79 6.59 -5.25 7.70
CA SER A 79 5.23 -5.72 7.98
C SER A 79 4.17 -4.64 7.77
N PHE A 80 4.52 -3.38 7.90
CA PHE A 80 3.60 -2.25 7.91
C PHE A 80 2.40 -2.45 8.84
N TYR A 81 2.57 -3.26 9.88
CA TYR A 81 1.56 -3.51 10.90
C TYR A 81 1.71 -2.52 12.04
N CYS A 82 0.70 -1.70 12.27
CA CYS A 82 0.70 -0.59 13.22
C CYS A 82 1.93 0.33 13.08
N PRO A 83 2.20 0.90 11.88
CA PRO A 83 3.30 1.84 11.69
C PRO A 83 3.07 3.13 12.48
N PRO A 84 4.05 4.05 12.57
CA PRO A 84 3.78 5.41 13.03
C PRO A 84 2.64 6.04 12.25
N ALA A 85 1.84 6.89 12.90
CA ALA A 85 0.81 7.63 12.20
C ALA A 85 1.42 8.52 11.11
N TYR A 86 0.84 8.48 9.92
CA TYR A 86 1.24 9.33 8.80
C TYR A 86 0.01 9.89 8.11
N LEU A 87 0.08 11.16 7.76
CA LEU A 87 -1.01 11.88 7.11
C LEU A 87 -0.59 12.23 5.69
N SER A 88 -1.45 11.97 4.74
CA SER A 88 -1.30 12.44 3.37
C SER A 88 -2.57 13.18 2.94
N GLY A 89 -2.41 14.35 2.31
CA GLY A 89 -3.48 14.98 1.55
C GLY A 89 -3.53 14.37 0.16
N CYS A 90 -4.69 14.08 -0.36
CA CYS A 90 -4.88 13.61 -1.74
C CYS A 90 -6.30 13.90 -2.19
N SER A 91 -6.48 14.04 -3.50
CA SER A 91 -7.77 14.03 -4.16
C SER A 91 -7.76 12.97 -5.25
N GLN A 92 -8.93 12.40 -5.55
CA GLN A 92 -9.07 11.38 -6.58
C GLN A 92 -10.43 11.51 -7.28
N ALA A 93 -10.47 11.09 -8.53
CA ALA A 93 -11.69 11.05 -9.31
C ALA A 93 -11.71 9.83 -10.23
N VAL A 94 -12.89 9.27 -10.43
CA VAL A 94 -13.12 8.18 -11.39
C VAL A 94 -13.95 8.70 -12.55
N TRP A 95 -13.51 8.42 -13.77
CA TRP A 95 -14.29 8.52 -14.99
C TRP A 95 -14.66 7.12 -15.46
N PRO A 96 -15.93 6.68 -15.29
CA PRO A 96 -16.35 5.32 -15.64
C PRO A 96 -16.90 5.22 -17.08
N GLY A 97 -16.40 6.04 -18.01
CA GLY A 97 -16.81 6.05 -19.41
C GLY A 97 -16.32 4.83 -20.20
N ALA A 98 -16.37 4.91 -21.53
CA ALA A 98 -15.94 3.83 -22.43
C ALA A 98 -14.45 3.45 -22.22
N GLU A 99 -13.64 4.43 -21.85
CA GLU A 99 -12.27 4.24 -21.38
C GLU A 99 -12.20 4.66 -19.91
N PRO A 100 -12.35 3.72 -18.96
CA PRO A 100 -12.35 4.05 -17.54
C PRO A 100 -11.01 4.62 -17.09
N MET A 101 -11.04 5.70 -16.31
CA MET A 101 -9.84 6.34 -15.76
C MET A 101 -9.99 6.56 -14.26
N LEU A 102 -8.90 6.37 -13.54
CA LEU A 102 -8.72 6.78 -12.15
C LEU A 102 -7.60 7.82 -12.10
N VAL A 103 -7.94 9.02 -11.65
CA VAL A 103 -6.99 10.13 -11.54
C VAL A 103 -6.79 10.44 -10.07
N ARG A 104 -5.53 10.65 -9.68
CA ARG A 104 -5.18 11.04 -8.33
C ARG A 104 -4.20 12.22 -8.33
N ASN A 105 -4.45 13.18 -7.45
CA ASN A 105 -3.49 14.19 -7.05
C ASN A 105 -2.85 13.77 -5.72
N TYR A 106 -1.50 13.79 -5.66
CA TYR A 106 -0.74 13.37 -4.49
C TYR A 106 -0.21 14.61 -3.76
N ASP A 107 -1.01 15.09 -2.80
CA ASP A 107 -0.70 16.27 -1.99
C ASP A 107 0.14 15.83 -0.78
N TYR A 108 1.41 15.52 -1.03
CA TYR A 108 2.35 15.10 -0.01
C TYR A 108 3.62 15.95 -0.08
N ALA A 109 4.29 16.14 1.06
CA ALA A 109 5.53 16.89 1.06
C ALA A 109 6.58 16.20 0.17
N PRO A 110 7.14 16.89 -0.84
CA PRO A 110 8.06 16.28 -1.80
C PRO A 110 9.22 15.53 -1.16
N ALA A 111 9.73 16.00 -0.03
CA ALA A 111 10.82 15.39 0.71
C ALA A 111 10.47 14.04 1.38
N LEU A 112 9.17 13.69 1.42
CA LEU A 112 8.66 12.45 2.01
C LEU A 112 8.14 11.46 0.95
N CYS A 113 8.25 11.82 -0.32
CA CYS A 113 7.85 10.97 -1.44
C CYS A 113 9.04 10.09 -1.85
N ASP A 114 8.84 8.78 -1.94
CA ASP A 114 9.89 7.87 -2.44
C ASP A 114 10.31 8.19 -3.87
N GLY A 115 9.42 8.79 -4.65
CA GLY A 115 9.67 9.11 -6.06
C GLY A 115 9.85 7.87 -6.95
N LEU A 116 9.26 6.74 -6.56
CA LEU A 116 9.44 5.46 -7.24
C LEU A 116 8.17 5.05 -7.99
N ILE A 117 8.32 4.76 -9.27
CA ILE A 117 7.32 4.04 -10.06
C ILE A 117 7.81 2.62 -10.24
N LEU A 118 7.13 1.67 -9.60
CA LEU A 118 7.52 0.28 -9.57
C LEU A 118 6.69 -0.55 -10.56
N HIS A 119 7.38 -1.21 -11.49
CA HIS A 119 6.81 -2.26 -12.33
C HIS A 119 7.30 -3.62 -11.82
N SER A 120 6.42 -4.37 -11.19
CA SER A 120 6.72 -5.66 -10.56
C SER A 120 5.90 -6.81 -11.13
N LYS A 121 6.43 -8.04 -10.97
CA LYS A 121 5.70 -9.30 -11.24
C LYS A 121 5.99 -10.31 -10.12
N TRP A 122 5.94 -9.89 -8.88
CA TRP A 122 6.45 -10.68 -7.74
C TRP A 122 5.61 -11.91 -7.42
N ASN A 123 4.30 -11.87 -7.66
CA ASN A 123 3.37 -12.98 -7.44
C ASN A 123 2.68 -13.39 -8.76
N ASP A 124 3.45 -13.49 -9.85
CA ASP A 124 2.98 -13.79 -11.20
C ASP A 124 1.94 -12.79 -11.76
N ARG A 125 1.69 -11.68 -11.04
CA ARG A 125 0.84 -10.58 -11.44
C ARG A 125 1.70 -9.36 -11.80
N ARG A 126 1.54 -8.82 -13.01
CA ARG A 126 2.18 -7.55 -13.38
C ARG A 126 1.42 -6.41 -12.74
N VAL A 127 2.16 -5.60 -11.99
CA VAL A 127 1.67 -4.42 -11.29
C VAL A 127 2.56 -3.23 -11.64
N LEU A 128 1.95 -2.12 -12.02
CA LEU A 128 2.60 -0.82 -12.20
C LEU A 128 1.97 0.15 -11.21
N GLY A 129 2.75 0.78 -10.37
CA GLY A 129 2.23 1.74 -9.39
C GLY A 129 3.31 2.57 -8.73
N MET A 130 2.89 3.64 -8.08
CA MET A 130 3.76 4.45 -7.24
C MET A 130 4.01 3.73 -5.92
N SER A 131 5.28 3.44 -5.64
CA SER A 131 5.70 2.77 -4.41
C SER A 131 5.72 3.74 -3.23
N ASP A 132 5.39 3.22 -2.05
CA ASP A 132 5.58 3.88 -0.76
C ASP A 132 5.82 2.82 0.32
N GLY A 133 6.75 3.07 1.24
CA GLY A 133 7.16 2.08 2.24
C GLY A 133 7.86 0.86 1.66
N LEU A 134 8.48 0.99 0.49
CA LEU A 134 9.31 -0.02 -0.19
C LEU A 134 8.55 -1.25 -0.72
N LEU A 135 7.66 -1.85 0.07
CA LEU A 135 6.78 -2.96 -0.36
C LEU A 135 5.39 -2.48 -0.78
N GLY A 136 4.96 -1.33 -0.28
CA GLY A 136 3.61 -0.82 -0.48
C GLY A 136 3.41 -0.10 -1.81
N LEU A 137 2.16 0.28 -2.05
CA LEU A 137 1.73 1.13 -3.17
C LEU A 137 0.78 2.22 -2.65
N VAL A 138 0.82 3.39 -3.24
CA VAL A 138 -0.18 4.46 -2.98
C VAL A 138 -1.21 4.58 -4.11
N ASP A 139 -0.89 4.05 -5.28
CA ASP A 139 -1.77 3.83 -6.42
C ASP A 139 -1.18 2.75 -7.33
N GLY A 140 -1.93 2.32 -8.32
CA GLY A 140 -1.43 1.39 -9.32
C GLY A 140 -2.51 0.78 -10.19
N VAL A 141 -2.03 0.00 -11.16
CA VAL A 141 -2.84 -0.81 -12.07
C VAL A 141 -2.20 -2.18 -12.23
N ASN A 142 -3.02 -3.23 -12.31
CA ASN A 142 -2.55 -4.58 -12.58
C ASN A 142 -2.91 -5.05 -14.01
N ASP A 143 -2.35 -6.19 -14.42
CA ASP A 143 -2.56 -6.75 -15.76
C ASP A 143 -3.95 -7.36 -16.00
N ARG A 144 -4.84 -7.31 -15.01
CA ARG A 144 -6.27 -7.63 -15.17
C ARG A 144 -7.11 -6.41 -15.52
N GLY A 145 -6.49 -5.22 -15.45
CA GLY A 145 -7.16 -3.95 -15.71
C GLY A 145 -7.90 -3.42 -14.48
N LEU A 146 -7.48 -3.82 -13.27
CA LEU A 146 -7.92 -3.22 -12.01
C LEU A 146 -6.96 -2.10 -11.65
N ALA A 147 -7.48 -0.90 -11.42
CA ALA A 147 -6.73 0.25 -10.92
C ALA A 147 -7.21 0.64 -9.51
N ILE A 148 -6.29 1.16 -8.71
CA ILE A 148 -6.53 1.53 -7.31
C ILE A 148 -5.80 2.82 -6.96
N SER A 149 -6.40 3.62 -6.07
CA SER A 149 -5.73 4.75 -5.43
C SER A 149 -6.29 4.99 -4.04
N LEU A 150 -5.56 5.78 -3.26
CA LEU A 150 -5.97 6.17 -1.90
C LEU A 150 -6.03 7.69 -1.72
N THR A 151 -6.87 8.11 -0.76
CA THR A 151 -6.82 9.46 -0.18
C THR A 151 -6.93 9.36 1.35
N PHE A 152 -6.47 10.39 2.05
CA PHE A 152 -6.67 10.47 3.49
C PHE A 152 -8.17 10.55 3.85
N GLY A 153 -8.59 9.79 4.85
CA GLY A 153 -10.00 9.70 5.27
C GLY A 153 -10.49 10.84 6.17
N GLY A 154 -9.69 11.91 6.33
CA GLY A 154 -10.07 13.10 7.09
C GLY A 154 -10.04 12.93 8.62
N ARG A 155 -9.59 11.79 9.16
CA ARG A 155 -9.57 11.48 10.59
C ARG A 155 -8.20 10.95 11.02
N THR A 156 -7.67 11.50 12.12
CA THR A 156 -6.34 11.14 12.67
C THR A 156 -6.38 9.95 13.63
N ILE A 157 -7.42 9.13 13.57
CA ILE A 157 -7.57 7.94 14.41
C ILE A 157 -6.60 6.84 13.97
N VAL A 158 -6.01 6.15 14.93
CA VAL A 158 -5.16 4.97 14.73
C VAL A 158 -5.70 3.77 15.52
N GLY A 159 -5.41 2.58 15.05
CA GLY A 159 -5.79 1.32 15.71
C GLY A 159 -5.03 0.14 15.12
N ASP A 160 -5.32 -1.07 15.61
CA ASP A 160 -4.67 -2.27 15.14
C ASP A 160 -5.02 -2.55 13.67
N GLY A 161 -4.00 -2.58 12.83
CA GLY A 161 -4.18 -2.81 11.40
C GLY A 161 -2.91 -2.54 10.60
N PHE A 162 -3.01 -2.79 9.31
CA PHE A 162 -1.93 -2.53 8.36
C PHE A 162 -1.97 -1.08 7.87
N GLY A 163 -0.80 -0.53 7.59
CA GLY A 163 -0.71 0.68 6.79
C GLY A 163 -1.30 0.45 5.41
N VAL A 164 -2.04 1.41 4.91
CA VAL A 164 -2.78 1.27 3.65
C VAL A 164 -1.90 0.91 2.44
N PRO A 165 -0.62 1.34 2.31
CA PRO A 165 0.21 0.95 1.17
C PRO A 165 0.37 -0.56 0.99
N ILE A 166 0.53 -1.33 2.07
CA ILE A 166 0.65 -2.79 1.94
C ILE A 166 -0.70 -3.45 1.60
N ILE A 167 -1.81 -2.85 2.01
CA ILE A 167 -3.15 -3.29 1.63
C ILE A 167 -3.36 -3.11 0.12
N LEU A 168 -2.94 -1.96 -0.43
CA LEU A 168 -3.02 -1.70 -1.86
C LEU A 168 -2.13 -2.68 -2.65
N ARG A 169 -0.92 -2.97 -2.16
CA ARG A 169 -0.05 -4.00 -2.74
C ARG A 169 -0.79 -5.35 -2.80
N TYR A 170 -1.37 -5.80 -1.71
CA TYR A 170 -2.12 -7.04 -1.67
C TYR A 170 -3.25 -7.09 -2.71
N ILE A 171 -4.03 -6.03 -2.80
CA ILE A 171 -5.13 -5.96 -3.78
C ILE A 171 -4.60 -6.04 -5.21
N MET A 172 -3.55 -5.29 -5.54
CA MET A 172 -2.98 -5.29 -6.88
C MET A 172 -2.40 -6.66 -7.28
N GLU A 173 -1.86 -7.41 -6.33
CA GLU A 173 -1.28 -8.73 -6.58
C GLU A 173 -2.35 -9.84 -6.66
N PHE A 174 -3.46 -9.76 -5.92
CA PHE A 174 -4.36 -10.90 -5.71
C PHE A 174 -5.83 -10.66 -6.07
N CYS A 175 -6.21 -9.45 -6.48
CA CYS A 175 -7.59 -9.16 -6.90
C CYS A 175 -7.67 -8.92 -8.42
N ASP A 176 -8.72 -9.44 -9.05
CA ASP A 176 -8.97 -9.31 -10.48
C ASP A 176 -10.03 -8.24 -10.79
N THR A 177 -10.98 -8.05 -9.89
CA THR A 177 -12.17 -7.21 -10.08
C THR A 177 -12.40 -6.23 -8.94
N VAL A 178 -13.22 -5.22 -9.18
CA VAL A 178 -13.70 -4.31 -8.14
C VAL A 178 -14.36 -5.06 -6.98
N SER A 179 -15.11 -6.12 -7.27
CA SER A 179 -15.77 -6.92 -6.21
C SER A 179 -14.76 -7.60 -5.30
N ASP A 180 -13.69 -8.21 -5.86
CA ASP A 180 -12.63 -8.86 -5.08
C ASP A 180 -11.90 -7.84 -4.20
N ALA A 181 -11.57 -6.68 -4.78
CA ALA A 181 -10.91 -5.59 -4.06
C ALA A 181 -11.76 -5.06 -2.89
N VAL A 182 -13.07 -4.87 -3.11
CA VAL A 182 -14.00 -4.43 -2.05
C VAL A 182 -14.08 -5.45 -0.92
N GLU A 183 -14.16 -6.74 -1.24
CA GLU A 183 -14.18 -7.79 -0.22
C GLU A 183 -12.86 -7.87 0.57
N ALA A 184 -11.72 -7.70 -0.09
CA ALA A 184 -10.42 -7.62 0.58
C ALA A 184 -10.36 -6.41 1.52
N LEU A 185 -10.76 -5.21 1.04
CA LEU A 185 -10.78 -3.98 1.83
C LEU A 185 -11.71 -4.04 3.06
N LYS A 186 -12.79 -4.82 2.99
CA LYS A 186 -13.67 -5.06 4.15
C LYS A 186 -13.06 -5.98 5.19
N LYS A 187 -12.17 -6.90 4.79
CA LYS A 187 -11.62 -7.96 5.65
C LYS A 187 -10.28 -7.61 6.27
N VAL A 188 -9.43 -6.85 5.55
CA VAL A 188 -8.10 -6.49 6.01
C VAL A 188 -8.20 -5.26 6.92
N PRO A 189 -7.76 -5.34 8.20
CA PRO A 189 -7.82 -4.20 9.10
C PRO A 189 -6.83 -3.11 8.66
N CYS A 190 -7.30 -1.87 8.59
CA CYS A 190 -6.52 -0.70 8.25
C CYS A 190 -6.14 0.08 9.52
N HIS A 191 -4.87 0.47 9.64
CA HIS A 191 -4.33 1.17 10.82
C HIS A 191 -4.90 2.57 11.02
N MET A 192 -5.22 3.26 9.94
CA MET A 192 -5.75 4.63 9.96
C MET A 192 -6.98 4.78 9.06
N ALA A 193 -7.59 5.97 9.06
CA ALA A 193 -8.73 6.27 8.20
C ALA A 193 -8.25 6.67 6.79
N TYR A 194 -8.69 5.90 5.78
CA TYR A 194 -8.41 6.14 4.36
C TYR A 194 -9.63 5.91 3.48
N ASN A 195 -9.69 6.60 2.35
CA ASN A 195 -10.63 6.33 1.29
C ASN A 195 -9.85 5.64 0.15
N VAL A 196 -10.21 4.42 -0.16
CA VAL A 196 -9.61 3.64 -1.25
C VAL A 196 -10.61 3.54 -2.39
N THR A 197 -10.21 4.02 -3.56
CA THR A 197 -11.03 3.93 -4.77
C THR A 197 -10.43 2.91 -5.72
N VAL A 198 -11.30 2.06 -6.25
CA VAL A 198 -10.98 1.04 -7.25
C VAL A 198 -11.86 1.20 -8.47
N VAL A 199 -11.27 0.94 -9.65
CA VAL A 199 -12.01 0.88 -10.93
C VAL A 199 -11.43 -0.24 -11.79
N ASP A 200 -12.27 -0.96 -12.51
CA ASP A 200 -11.82 -1.97 -13.46
C ASP A 200 -12.08 -1.56 -14.92
N LYS A 201 -11.49 -2.31 -15.84
CA LYS A 201 -11.61 -2.09 -17.29
C LYS A 201 -13.02 -2.09 -17.83
N THR A 202 -14.01 -2.55 -17.07
CA THR A 202 -15.45 -2.52 -17.48
C THR A 202 -16.13 -1.22 -17.07
N GLY A 203 -15.42 -0.34 -16.34
CA GLY A 203 -15.97 0.89 -15.79
C GLY A 203 -16.70 0.70 -14.46
N LYS A 204 -16.74 -0.51 -13.91
CA LYS A 204 -17.21 -0.73 -12.55
C LYS A 204 -16.22 -0.09 -11.57
N TYR A 205 -16.73 0.61 -10.58
CA TYR A 205 -15.93 1.28 -9.58
C TYR A 205 -16.58 1.26 -8.19
N ALA A 206 -15.79 1.47 -7.18
CA ALA A 206 -16.25 1.68 -5.81
C ALA A 206 -15.23 2.49 -5.02
N THR A 207 -15.69 3.27 -4.05
CA THR A 207 -14.86 3.87 -3.00
C THR A 207 -15.19 3.20 -1.67
N VAL A 208 -14.16 2.72 -0.98
CA VAL A 208 -14.26 2.09 0.32
C VAL A 208 -13.65 3.02 1.38
N TYR A 209 -14.45 3.44 2.32
CA TYR A 209 -14.04 4.25 3.47
C TYR A 209 -13.58 3.32 4.59
N LEU A 210 -12.28 3.31 4.83
CA LEU A 210 -11.63 2.47 5.84
C LEU A 210 -11.39 3.27 7.13
N SER A 211 -11.48 2.59 8.26
CA SER A 211 -11.10 3.16 9.55
C SER A 211 -10.95 2.05 10.59
N PRO A 212 -9.99 2.14 11.54
CA PRO A 212 -9.81 1.09 12.54
C PRO A 212 -10.97 0.97 13.55
N ASP A 213 -11.75 2.03 13.73
CA ASP A 213 -12.85 2.12 14.70
C ASP A 213 -14.24 1.89 14.11
N ARG A 214 -14.35 1.64 12.81
CA ARG A 214 -15.63 1.50 12.11
C ARG A 214 -15.57 0.39 11.06
N LYS A 215 -16.72 -0.19 10.77
CA LYS A 215 -16.87 -1.05 9.60
C LYS A 215 -16.64 -0.26 8.32
N ALA A 216 -16.00 -0.88 7.36
CA ALA A 216 -15.80 -0.31 6.03
C ALA A 216 -17.17 0.07 5.40
N LEU A 217 -17.27 1.30 4.91
CA LEU A 217 -18.42 1.78 4.15
C LEU A 217 -18.04 1.79 2.66
N VAL A 218 -18.92 1.31 1.82
CA VAL A 218 -18.71 1.24 0.36
C VAL A 218 -19.70 2.15 -0.33
N THR A 219 -19.23 2.92 -1.31
CA THR A 219 -20.07 3.66 -2.25
C THR A 219 -19.63 3.41 -3.68
N ASP A 220 -20.58 3.24 -4.56
CA ASP A 220 -20.45 3.13 -6.01
C ASP A 220 -21.30 4.17 -6.74
N GLN A 221 -21.82 5.15 -6.01
CA GLN A 221 -22.66 6.21 -6.53
C GLN A 221 -21.83 7.39 -7.03
N ARG A 222 -22.29 7.99 -8.13
CA ARG A 222 -21.76 9.29 -8.58
C ARG A 222 -22.16 10.37 -7.55
N VAL A 223 -21.17 11.13 -7.13
CA VAL A 223 -21.37 12.33 -6.31
C VAL A 223 -21.44 13.52 -7.23
#